data_192fa20f8a56a3cd9fc6602e8d5a349f
#
_entry.id   192fa20f8a56a3cd9fc6602e8d5a349f
#
_cell.length_a   1.000
_cell.length_b   1.000
_cell.length_c   1.000
_cell.angle_alpha   90.00
_cell.angle_beta   90.00
_cell.angle_gamma   90.00
#
_symmetry.space_group_name_H-M   'P 1'
#
loop_
_entity.id
_entity.type
_entity.pdbx_description
1 polymer ?
#
loop_
_entity_poly.entity_id
_entity_poly.type
_entity_poly.pdbx_seq_one_letter_code
_entity_poly.pdbx_strand_id
1 'polypeptide(L)'
;MTKYIINGGRILRGEITVSGSKNAVLPILSAAILNNGVTRIQNCPDISDVRITIEILKELGCDVQFLKSSRGNTIEINATCINCTKIGVENACKCRSSITFLGALAARMGEAEVAY
;
A
#
# COMPACT_ATOMS: atom_id res chain seq x y z
N MET A 1 -3.69 20.02 -17.90
CA MET A 1 -2.69 20.51 -16.93
C MET A 1 -3.41 21.00 -15.68
N THR A 2 -3.04 20.52 -14.52
CA THR A 2 -3.61 21.00 -13.26
C THR A 2 -2.88 22.27 -12.80
N LYS A 3 -3.63 23.29 -12.43
CA LYS A 3 -3.10 24.57 -11.97
C LYS A 3 -3.60 24.87 -10.56
N TYR A 4 -2.70 25.22 -9.65
CA TYR A 4 -3.06 25.71 -8.33
C TYR A 4 -3.01 27.23 -8.30
N ILE A 5 -4.06 27.86 -7.79
CA ILE A 5 -4.13 29.31 -7.54
C ILE A 5 -4.30 29.49 -6.04
N ILE A 6 -3.34 30.14 -5.39
CA ILE A 6 -3.32 30.32 -3.94
C ILE A 6 -3.41 31.81 -3.63
N ASN A 7 -4.48 32.21 -2.93
CA ASN A 7 -4.62 33.55 -2.40
C ASN A 7 -4.32 33.50 -0.89
N GLY A 8 -3.20 34.08 -0.51
CA GLY A 8 -2.76 34.15 0.89
C GLY A 8 -3.36 35.33 1.66
N GLY A 9 -2.80 35.64 2.83
CA GLY A 9 -3.13 36.81 3.63
C GLY A 9 -4.25 36.62 4.66
N ARG A 10 -4.76 35.39 4.84
CA ARG A 10 -5.77 35.06 5.87
C ARG A 10 -5.16 34.22 6.99
N ILE A 11 -5.51 34.53 8.22
CA ILE A 11 -5.18 33.70 9.38
C ILE A 11 -6.09 32.47 9.37
N LEU A 12 -5.49 31.27 9.31
CA LEU A 12 -6.23 30.02 9.38
C LEU A 12 -6.49 29.64 10.84
N ARG A 13 -7.74 29.27 11.15
CA ARG A 13 -8.15 28.74 12.45
C ARG A 13 -9.05 27.54 12.21
N GLY A 14 -8.83 26.45 12.96
CA GLY A 14 -9.62 25.22 12.85
C GLY A 14 -8.80 24.00 13.19
N GLU A 15 -9.45 22.85 13.13
CA GLU A 15 -8.86 21.53 13.33
C GLU A 15 -8.95 20.73 12.04
N ILE A 16 -7.89 20.01 11.73
CA ILE A 16 -7.87 19.05 10.63
C ILE A 16 -7.38 17.69 11.14
N THR A 17 -7.96 16.64 10.63
CA THR A 17 -7.45 15.28 10.84
C THR A 17 -6.46 14.96 9.75
N VAL A 18 -5.23 14.63 10.12
CA VAL A 18 -4.18 14.27 9.16
C VAL A 18 -4.47 12.87 8.61
N SER A 19 -4.47 12.74 7.29
CA SER A 19 -4.57 11.44 6.62
C SER A 19 -3.31 10.60 6.82
N GLY A 20 -3.42 9.28 6.60
CA GLY A 20 -2.26 8.39 6.64
C GLY A 20 -1.19 8.79 5.64
N SER A 21 0.07 8.53 5.99
CA SER A 21 1.23 8.86 5.16
C SER A 21 1.43 7.85 4.03
N LYS A 22 1.59 8.33 2.79
CA LYS A 22 1.98 7.51 1.65
C LYS A 22 3.28 6.73 1.91
N ASN A 23 4.31 7.43 2.40
CA ASN A 23 5.64 6.83 2.58
C ASN A 23 5.69 5.81 3.72
N ALA A 24 4.76 5.88 4.66
CA ALA A 24 4.63 4.90 5.72
C ALA A 24 3.79 3.69 5.27
N VAL A 25 2.67 3.91 4.59
CA VAL A 25 1.73 2.83 4.25
C VAL A 25 2.32 1.82 3.26
N LEU A 26 3.10 2.25 2.28
CA LEU A 26 3.61 1.35 1.25
C LEU A 26 4.56 0.27 1.81
N PRO A 27 5.58 0.58 2.63
CA PRO A 27 6.37 -0.46 3.27
C PRO A 27 5.58 -1.29 4.29
N ILE A 28 4.58 -0.72 4.98
CA ILE A 28 3.72 -1.47 5.89
C ILE A 28 2.89 -2.50 5.12
N LEU A 29 2.35 -2.16 3.95
CA LEU A 29 1.63 -3.08 3.09
C LEU A 29 2.53 -4.24 2.62
N SER A 30 3.78 -3.95 2.25
CA SER A 30 4.76 -4.98 1.90
C SER A 30 5.07 -5.88 3.10
N ALA A 31 5.24 -5.31 4.29
CA ALA A 31 5.51 -6.07 5.52
C ALA A 31 4.33 -6.94 5.95
N ALA A 32 3.11 -6.63 5.54
CA ALA A 32 1.92 -7.41 5.88
C ALA A 32 2.02 -8.87 5.42
N ILE A 33 2.77 -9.15 4.34
CA ILE A 33 2.97 -10.53 3.86
C ILE A 33 3.86 -11.37 4.80
N LEU A 34 4.58 -10.76 5.74
CA LEU A 34 5.36 -11.49 6.74
C LEU A 34 4.47 -12.17 7.79
N ASN A 35 3.25 -11.68 7.97
CA ASN A 35 2.26 -12.29 8.86
C ASN A 35 1.54 -13.43 8.13
N ASN A 36 1.62 -14.64 8.68
CA ASN A 36 0.82 -15.77 8.19
C ASN A 36 -0.61 -15.70 8.76
N GLY A 37 -1.35 -14.70 8.35
CA GLY A 37 -2.69 -14.42 8.87
C GLY A 37 -3.28 -13.14 8.30
N VAL A 38 -4.21 -12.58 9.04
CA VAL A 38 -4.90 -11.33 8.68
C VAL A 38 -4.19 -10.14 9.32
N THR A 39 -3.86 -9.15 8.50
CA THR A 39 -3.33 -7.85 8.94
C THR A 39 -4.33 -6.75 8.61
N ARG A 40 -4.69 -5.94 9.59
CA ARG A 40 -5.60 -4.79 9.43
C ARG A 40 -4.83 -3.50 9.62
N ILE A 41 -4.88 -2.62 8.62
CA ILE A 41 -4.22 -1.31 8.61
C ILE A 41 -5.29 -0.23 8.56
N GLN A 42 -5.35 0.59 9.61
CA GLN A 42 -6.29 1.71 9.71
C GLN A 42 -5.68 3.00 9.17
N ASN A 43 -6.54 3.97 8.85
CA ASN A 43 -6.16 5.28 8.31
C ASN A 43 -5.29 5.17 7.03
N CYS A 44 -5.62 4.20 6.18
CA CYS A 44 -4.93 3.99 4.91
C CYS A 44 -5.36 5.06 3.89
N PRO A 45 -4.42 5.81 3.27
CA PRO A 45 -4.78 6.80 2.26
C PRO A 45 -5.26 6.11 0.96
N ASP A 46 -6.32 6.66 0.35
CA ASP A 46 -6.82 6.18 -0.95
C ASP A 46 -6.08 6.90 -2.09
N ILE A 47 -4.89 6.42 -2.39
CA ILE A 47 -4.01 6.95 -3.45
C ILE A 47 -3.65 5.88 -4.48
N SER A 48 -3.21 6.30 -5.65
CA SER A 48 -2.87 5.40 -6.77
C SER A 48 -1.85 4.33 -6.37
N ASP A 49 -0.80 4.70 -5.65
CA ASP A 49 0.26 3.77 -5.25
C ASP A 49 -0.24 2.67 -4.31
N VAL A 50 -1.18 3.00 -3.42
CA VAL A 50 -1.85 2.00 -2.56
C VAL A 50 -2.67 1.03 -3.39
N ARG A 51 -3.41 1.52 -4.39
CA ARG A 51 -4.20 0.66 -5.27
C ARG A 51 -3.33 -0.29 -6.07
N ILE A 52 -2.20 0.20 -6.61
CA ILE A 52 -1.23 -0.65 -7.31
C ILE A 52 -0.64 -1.69 -6.36
N THR A 53 -0.31 -1.30 -5.14
CA THR A 53 0.20 -2.22 -4.11
C THR A 53 -0.83 -3.30 -3.75
N ILE A 54 -2.11 -2.97 -3.72
CA ILE A 54 -3.19 -3.94 -3.54
C ILE A 54 -3.23 -4.96 -4.68
N GLU A 55 -3.05 -4.52 -5.92
CA GLU A 55 -3.00 -5.45 -7.05
C GLU A 55 -1.79 -6.38 -6.97
N ILE A 56 -0.63 -5.87 -6.53
CA ILE A 56 0.56 -6.70 -6.26
C ILE A 56 0.25 -7.75 -5.18
N LEU A 57 -0.37 -7.35 -4.07
CA LEU A 57 -0.74 -8.29 -3.00
C LEU A 57 -1.68 -9.39 -3.48
N LYS A 58 -2.65 -9.06 -4.33
CA LYS A 58 -3.56 -10.04 -4.95
C LYS A 58 -2.81 -10.97 -5.91
N GLU A 59 -1.89 -10.44 -6.72
CA GLU A 59 -1.03 -11.23 -7.60
C GLU A 59 -0.20 -12.26 -6.82
N LEU A 60 0.26 -11.90 -5.63
CA LEU A 60 1.00 -12.79 -4.74
C LEU A 60 0.10 -13.86 -4.05
N GLY A 61 -1.21 -13.76 -4.16
CA GLY A 61 -2.18 -14.71 -3.59
C GLY A 61 -2.81 -14.24 -2.28
N CYS A 62 -2.64 -12.97 -1.91
CA CYS A 62 -3.36 -12.41 -0.75
C CYS A 62 -4.82 -12.10 -1.09
N ASP A 63 -5.71 -12.29 -0.13
CA ASP A 63 -7.05 -11.72 -0.17
C ASP A 63 -7.00 -10.32 0.48
N VAL A 64 -7.44 -9.31 -0.26
CA VAL A 64 -7.33 -7.90 0.16
C VAL A 64 -8.68 -7.22 0.05
N GLN A 65 -9.13 -6.62 1.15
CA GLN A 65 -10.32 -5.80 1.22
C GLN A 65 -9.98 -4.37 1.59
N PHE A 66 -10.49 -3.40 0.83
CA PHE A 66 -10.33 -1.98 1.09
C PHE A 66 -11.68 -1.39 1.51
N LEU A 67 -11.81 -1.05 2.79
CA LEU A 67 -13.03 -0.57 3.42
C LEU A 67 -12.97 0.96 3.56
N LYS A 68 -13.80 1.67 2.81
CA LYS A 68 -13.91 3.13 2.90
C LYS A 68 -14.81 3.55 4.04
N SER A 69 -14.37 4.56 4.79
CA SER A 69 -15.14 5.15 5.89
C SER A 69 -14.87 6.65 5.97
N SER A 70 -15.87 7.41 6.46
CA SER A 70 -15.73 8.84 6.76
C SER A 70 -14.70 9.12 7.87
N ARG A 71 -14.39 8.12 8.71
CA ARG A 71 -13.41 8.20 9.80
C ARG A 71 -12.02 7.69 9.43
N GLY A 72 -11.77 7.45 8.15
CA GLY A 72 -10.55 6.87 7.63
C GLY A 72 -10.77 5.50 7.02
N ASN A 73 -10.01 5.19 5.98
CA ASN A 73 -10.12 3.92 5.27
C ASN A 73 -9.33 2.84 6.02
N THR A 74 -9.81 1.62 5.93
CA THR A 74 -9.14 0.44 6.49
C THR A 74 -8.84 -0.55 5.37
N ILE A 75 -7.64 -1.09 5.37
CA ILE A 75 -7.27 -2.20 4.49
C ILE A 75 -7.07 -3.45 5.33
N GLU A 76 -7.66 -4.54 4.89
CA GLU A 76 -7.51 -5.86 5.50
C GLU A 76 -6.84 -6.78 4.50
N ILE A 77 -5.74 -7.42 4.91
CA ILE A 77 -4.91 -8.27 4.07
C ILE A 77 -4.81 -9.62 4.74
N ASN A 78 -5.32 -10.65 4.06
CA ASN A 78 -5.12 -12.03 4.47
C ASN A 78 -4.00 -12.64 3.63
N ALA A 79 -2.86 -12.91 4.24
CA ALA A 79 -1.67 -13.43 3.60
C ALA A 79 -1.41 -14.90 3.89
N THR A 80 -2.43 -15.68 4.27
CA THR A 80 -2.27 -17.12 4.57
C THR A 80 -1.95 -17.96 3.33
N CYS A 81 -2.43 -17.55 2.16
CA CYS A 81 -2.35 -18.34 0.92
C CYS A 81 -1.41 -17.73 -0.12
N ILE A 82 -0.30 -17.12 0.29
CA ILE A 82 0.71 -16.65 -0.67
C ILE A 82 1.26 -17.84 -1.43
N ASN A 83 1.21 -17.74 -2.76
CA ASN A 83 1.60 -18.82 -3.67
C ASN A 83 2.50 -18.37 -4.82
N CYS A 84 2.91 -17.09 -4.83
CA CYS A 84 3.75 -16.52 -5.86
C CYS A 84 4.91 -15.73 -5.23
N THR A 85 6.11 -15.90 -5.76
CA THR A 85 7.33 -15.22 -5.32
C THR A 85 7.82 -14.18 -6.32
N LYS A 86 7.04 -13.96 -7.40
CA LYS A 86 7.40 -13.09 -8.52
C LYS A 86 6.41 -11.96 -8.68
N ILE A 87 6.93 -10.74 -8.88
CA ILE A 87 6.16 -9.56 -9.26
C ILE A 87 6.59 -9.16 -10.67
N GLY A 88 5.66 -9.23 -11.60
CA GLY A 88 5.91 -8.96 -13.01
C GLY A 88 6.12 -7.48 -13.32
N VAL A 89 6.67 -7.21 -14.50
CA VAL A 89 7.01 -5.87 -15.01
C VAL A 89 5.78 -4.93 -14.97
N GLU A 90 4.60 -5.46 -15.29
CA GLU A 90 3.40 -4.64 -15.41
C GLU A 90 3.06 -3.89 -14.11
N ASN A 91 3.13 -4.56 -12.96
CA ASN A 91 2.83 -3.95 -11.66
C ASN A 91 4.07 -3.32 -11.01
N ALA A 92 5.24 -3.91 -11.19
CA ALA A 92 6.48 -3.38 -10.63
C ALA A 92 6.84 -2.00 -11.19
N CYS A 93 6.69 -1.78 -12.50
CA CYS A 93 7.02 -0.50 -13.14
C CYS A 93 6.04 0.63 -12.80
N LYS A 94 4.81 0.32 -12.38
CA LYS A 94 3.81 1.33 -11.99
C LYS A 94 4.09 1.95 -10.61
N CYS A 95 4.82 1.26 -9.73
CA CYS A 95 5.09 1.72 -8.38
C CYS A 95 6.52 1.36 -7.94
N ARG A 96 7.37 2.38 -7.79
CA ARG A 96 8.78 2.18 -7.35
C ARG A 96 8.90 1.45 -6.01
N SER A 97 7.92 1.59 -5.13
CA SER A 97 7.92 0.91 -3.84
C SER A 97 7.71 -0.60 -3.95
N SER A 98 7.39 -1.15 -5.14
CA SER A 98 7.33 -2.60 -5.37
C SER A 98 8.61 -3.33 -4.95
N ILE A 99 9.76 -2.65 -5.04
CA ILE A 99 11.05 -3.19 -4.61
C ILE A 99 11.07 -3.60 -3.13
N THR A 100 10.23 -3.00 -2.28
CA THR A 100 10.14 -3.36 -0.85
C THR A 100 9.61 -4.78 -0.63
N PHE A 101 8.86 -5.32 -1.58
CA PHE A 101 8.41 -6.72 -1.54
C PHE A 101 9.55 -7.72 -1.67
N LEU A 102 10.68 -7.34 -2.28
CA LEU A 102 11.83 -8.23 -2.44
C LEU A 102 12.29 -8.81 -1.09
N GLY A 103 12.48 -7.94 -0.10
CA GLY A 103 12.88 -8.36 1.25
C GLY A 103 11.81 -9.17 1.97
N ALA A 104 10.56 -8.74 1.88
CA ALA A 104 9.45 -9.41 2.55
C ALA A 104 9.18 -10.82 1.95
N LEU A 105 9.20 -10.97 0.63
CA LEU A 105 9.04 -12.26 -0.05
C LEU A 105 10.23 -13.19 0.25
N ALA A 106 11.45 -12.70 0.15
CA ALA A 106 12.64 -13.50 0.45
C ALA A 106 12.62 -14.00 1.91
N ALA A 107 12.22 -13.15 2.86
CA ALA A 107 12.12 -13.53 4.25
C ALA A 107 11.03 -14.58 4.50
N ARG A 108 9.88 -14.48 3.83
CA ARG A 108 8.76 -15.39 4.03
C ARG A 108 8.87 -16.68 3.22
N MET A 109 9.26 -16.58 1.94
CA MET A 109 9.20 -17.67 0.96
C MET A 109 10.57 -18.28 0.67
N GLY A 110 11.66 -17.65 1.11
CA GLY A 110 13.03 -18.08 0.82
C GLY A 110 13.57 -17.61 -0.54
N GLU A 111 12.71 -17.10 -1.39
CA GLU A 111 13.08 -16.55 -2.71
C GLU A 111 12.18 -15.37 -3.08
N ALA A 112 12.64 -14.48 -3.94
CA ALA A 112 11.86 -13.37 -4.46
C ALA A 112 12.42 -12.91 -5.81
N GLU A 113 11.51 -12.54 -6.71
CA GLU A 113 11.83 -11.92 -7.99
C GLU A 113 10.90 -10.71 -8.18
N VAL A 114 11.48 -9.51 -8.28
CA VAL A 114 10.74 -8.27 -8.52
C VAL A 114 11.35 -7.61 -9.74
N ALA A 115 10.55 -7.37 -10.77
CA ALA A 115 10.99 -6.63 -11.94
C ALA A 115 11.34 -5.18 -11.55
N TYR A 116 12.38 -4.63 -12.20
CA TYR A 116 12.90 -3.29 -11.89
C TYR A 116 13.05 -2.45 -13.15
#